data_03156033f4788e4a29abe24b5236eced
#
_entry.id   03156033f4788e4a29abe24b5236eced
#
_cell.length_a   1.000
_cell.length_b   1.000
_cell.length_c   1.000
_cell.angle_alpha   90.00
_cell.angle_beta   90.00
_cell.angle_gamma   90.00
#
_symmetry.space_group_name_H-M   'P 1'
#
loop_
_entity.id
_entity.type
_entity.pdbx_description
1 polymer ?
#
loop_
_entity_poly.entity_id
_entity_poly.type
_entity_poly.pdbx_seq_one_letter_code
_entity_poly.pdbx_strand_id
1 'polypeptide(L)'
;MSIPLRTEEEIVKLREACKLASDVLVMIEPYIKEGVSTGELDRICHDYMVNVQKVIPACLNYHGFPKATCISINEVVCHGIPSFDKHLKNGDIVNIDVTVIKDGYFGDNSKMYIVGETNLRSKKLVEAAQEALYVGLRTVKPGIRLNEIGRAVQKYTESQTFSVVREYCGHGIGTKFHCEPQVLHYYADDGGVVLKPGMVFTIEPMINAGKKEVRLMGDGWTVKTKDRSHSAQFEHQIVVTKNGCEVMTIRDEEIAEGRIQRVMVNV
;
A
#
# COMPACT_ATOMS: atom_id res chain seq x y z
N MET A 1 2.06 23.21 -7.62
CA MET A 1 3.52 22.85 -7.60
C MET A 1 3.78 21.86 -8.72
N SER A 2 4.98 21.88 -9.34
CA SER A 2 5.30 20.88 -10.38
C SER A 2 5.61 19.54 -9.75
N ILE A 3 5.05 18.45 -10.30
CA ILE A 3 5.36 17.07 -9.88
C ILE A 3 6.78 16.75 -10.32
N PRO A 4 7.64 16.25 -9.41
CA PRO A 4 9.02 15.91 -9.75
C PRO A 4 9.08 14.77 -10.78
N LEU A 5 9.96 14.91 -11.78
CA LEU A 5 10.35 13.80 -12.65
C LEU A 5 11.71 13.30 -12.18
N ARG A 6 11.82 12.02 -11.84
CA ARG A 6 13.04 11.42 -11.32
C ARG A 6 14.01 11.10 -12.44
N THR A 7 15.29 11.34 -12.18
CA THR A 7 16.38 10.92 -13.07
C THR A 7 16.60 9.40 -12.97
N GLU A 8 17.30 8.81 -13.93
CA GLU A 8 17.65 7.38 -13.89
C GLU A 8 18.48 7.03 -12.64
N GLU A 9 19.36 7.93 -12.18
CA GLU A 9 20.15 7.74 -10.97
C GLU A 9 19.28 7.72 -9.71
N GLU A 10 18.28 8.62 -9.62
CA GLU A 10 17.30 8.62 -8.53
C GLU A 10 16.44 7.35 -8.54
N ILE A 11 16.01 6.90 -9.75
CA ILE A 11 15.20 5.69 -9.92
C ILE A 11 15.96 4.45 -9.44
N VAL A 12 17.27 4.35 -9.69
CA VAL A 12 18.11 3.25 -9.17
C VAL A 12 18.08 3.21 -7.64
N LYS A 13 18.21 4.36 -6.96
CA LYS A 13 18.15 4.45 -5.50
C LYS A 13 16.76 4.14 -4.95
N LEU A 14 15.72 4.58 -5.66
CA LEU A 14 14.34 4.26 -5.30
C LEU A 14 14.05 2.76 -5.43
N ARG A 15 14.57 2.08 -6.46
CA ARG A 15 14.44 0.61 -6.60
C ARG A 15 15.08 -0.13 -5.41
N GLU A 16 16.22 0.34 -4.93
CA GLU A 16 16.86 -0.25 -3.76
C GLU A 16 15.99 -0.07 -2.51
N ALA A 17 15.51 1.14 -2.23
CA ALA A 17 14.62 1.39 -1.09
C ALA A 17 13.32 0.57 -1.21
N CYS A 18 12.70 0.51 -2.38
CA CYS A 18 11.50 -0.27 -2.65
C CYS A 18 11.71 -1.78 -2.44
N LYS A 19 12.85 -2.30 -2.91
CA LYS A 19 13.19 -3.72 -2.67
C LYS A 19 13.31 -4.00 -1.18
N LEU A 20 13.98 -3.14 -0.42
CA LEU A 20 14.16 -3.30 1.02
C LEU A 20 12.82 -3.25 1.77
N ALA A 21 11.88 -2.37 1.38
CA ALA A 21 10.53 -2.34 1.93
C ALA A 21 9.78 -3.66 1.65
N SER A 22 9.84 -4.16 0.40
CA SER A 22 9.20 -5.43 0.02
C SER A 22 9.79 -6.63 0.76
N ASP A 23 11.11 -6.65 0.97
CA ASP A 23 11.80 -7.72 1.69
C ASP A 23 11.32 -7.82 3.16
N VAL A 24 10.92 -6.71 3.79
CA VAL A 24 10.30 -6.73 5.14
C VAL A 24 8.99 -7.49 5.13
N LEU A 25 8.14 -7.25 4.11
CA LEU A 25 6.84 -7.94 4.00
C LEU A 25 6.99 -9.45 3.73
N VAL A 26 8.01 -9.85 2.96
CA VAL A 26 8.33 -11.27 2.76
C VAL A 26 8.89 -11.88 4.04
N MET A 27 9.80 -11.19 4.72
CA MET A 27 10.44 -11.67 5.96
C MET A 27 9.44 -11.88 7.08
N ILE A 28 8.44 -10.99 7.24
CA ILE A 28 7.51 -11.05 8.37
C ILE A 28 6.44 -12.15 8.21
N GLU A 29 6.17 -12.64 7.02
CA GLU A 29 5.08 -13.58 6.73
C GLU A 29 5.08 -14.83 7.63
N PRO A 30 6.22 -15.53 7.87
CA PRO A 30 6.23 -16.72 8.75
C PRO A 30 5.87 -16.44 10.22
N TYR A 31 5.91 -15.18 10.65
CA TYR A 31 5.59 -14.76 12.02
C TYR A 31 4.11 -14.41 12.21
N ILE A 32 3.34 -14.28 11.13
CA ILE A 32 1.91 -13.91 11.17
C ILE A 32 1.10 -15.15 11.52
N LYS A 33 0.83 -15.36 12.81
CA LYS A 33 0.14 -16.53 13.37
C LYS A 33 -0.83 -16.10 14.46
N GLU A 34 -1.84 -16.93 14.68
CA GLU A 34 -2.74 -16.79 15.82
C GLU A 34 -1.95 -16.66 17.13
N GLY A 35 -2.37 -15.73 17.98
CA GLY A 35 -1.77 -15.45 19.28
C GLY A 35 -0.57 -14.49 19.26
N VAL A 36 0.05 -14.20 18.12
CA VAL A 36 1.12 -13.21 18.04
C VAL A 36 0.52 -11.81 18.16
N SER A 37 1.17 -10.93 18.94
CA SER A 37 0.72 -9.54 19.05
C SER A 37 1.19 -8.68 17.88
N THR A 38 0.44 -7.63 17.52
CA THR A 38 0.86 -6.67 16.50
C THR A 38 2.10 -5.90 16.93
N GLY A 39 2.28 -5.68 18.24
CA GLY A 39 3.49 -5.09 18.80
C GLY A 39 4.74 -5.95 18.60
N GLU A 40 4.60 -7.27 18.69
CA GLU A 40 5.71 -8.20 18.40
C GLU A 40 6.05 -8.21 16.90
N LEU A 41 5.06 -8.19 16.01
CA LEU A 41 5.30 -8.08 14.57
C LEU A 41 6.01 -6.79 14.22
N ASP A 42 5.58 -5.66 14.77
CA ASP A 42 6.26 -4.36 14.60
C ASP A 42 7.72 -4.41 15.09
N ARG A 43 7.96 -5.01 16.26
CA ARG A 43 9.32 -5.19 16.79
C ARG A 43 10.21 -5.99 15.84
N ILE A 44 9.70 -7.10 15.32
CA ILE A 44 10.44 -7.95 14.36
C ILE A 44 10.75 -7.17 13.08
N CYS A 45 9.79 -6.43 12.52
CA CYS A 45 9.99 -5.57 11.35
C CYS A 45 11.03 -4.48 11.64
N HIS A 46 10.91 -3.77 12.77
CA HIS A 46 11.86 -2.75 13.19
C HIS A 46 13.28 -3.30 13.31
N ASP A 47 13.45 -4.43 14.02
CA ASP A 47 14.76 -5.05 14.22
C ASP A 47 15.38 -5.49 12.87
N TYR A 48 14.58 -6.01 11.96
CA TYR A 48 15.03 -6.38 10.62
C TYR A 48 15.48 -5.17 9.81
N MET A 49 14.65 -4.11 9.75
CA MET A 49 14.99 -2.86 9.07
C MET A 49 16.29 -2.24 9.61
N VAL A 50 16.40 -2.09 10.94
CA VAL A 50 17.52 -1.38 11.56
C VAL A 50 18.79 -2.24 11.64
N ASN A 51 18.65 -3.49 12.09
CA ASN A 51 19.81 -4.33 12.42
C ASN A 51 20.32 -5.18 11.25
N VAL A 52 19.44 -5.56 10.31
CA VAL A 52 19.80 -6.39 9.14
C VAL A 52 19.97 -5.53 7.90
N GLN A 53 18.93 -4.78 7.51
CA GLN A 53 18.95 -3.98 6.28
C GLN A 53 19.71 -2.66 6.41
N LYS A 54 19.95 -2.18 7.65
CA LYS A 54 20.62 -0.88 7.92
C LYS A 54 19.88 0.28 7.26
N VAL A 55 18.55 0.29 7.35
CA VAL A 55 17.66 1.36 6.87
C VAL A 55 16.93 2.02 8.04
N ILE A 56 16.31 3.15 7.77
CA ILE A 56 15.50 3.88 8.75
C ILE A 56 14.03 3.54 8.53
N PRO A 57 13.30 3.06 9.57
CA PRO A 57 11.83 2.93 9.51
C PRO A 57 11.19 4.32 9.37
N ALA A 58 10.56 4.60 8.23
CA ALA A 58 10.08 5.95 7.90
C ALA A 58 8.84 6.36 8.72
N CYS A 59 8.01 5.40 9.12
CA CYS A 59 6.82 5.66 9.92
C CYS A 59 7.15 6.10 11.35
N LEU A 60 8.26 5.61 11.92
CA LEU A 60 8.62 5.88 13.31
C LEU A 60 8.87 7.38 13.54
N ASN A 61 8.09 7.97 14.44
CA ASN A 61 8.07 9.41 14.74
C ASN A 61 7.61 10.33 13.60
N TYR A 62 7.13 9.79 12.47
CA TYR A 62 6.55 10.59 11.41
C TYR A 62 5.27 11.26 11.90
N HIS A 63 5.28 12.60 12.01
CA HIS A 63 4.19 13.38 12.63
C HIS A 63 3.71 12.85 13.99
N GLY A 64 4.60 12.18 14.74
CA GLY A 64 4.29 11.62 16.05
C GLY A 64 3.73 10.19 16.02
N PHE A 65 3.74 9.50 14.88
CA PHE A 65 3.37 8.07 14.82
C PHE A 65 4.37 7.23 15.63
N PRO A 66 3.91 6.38 16.59
CA PRO A 66 4.80 5.83 17.62
C PRO A 66 5.49 4.50 17.25
N LYS A 67 5.31 3.99 16.01
CA LYS A 67 5.70 2.65 15.60
C LYS A 67 6.45 2.64 14.27
N ALA A 68 7.14 1.54 13.99
CA ALA A 68 7.95 1.39 12.78
C ALA A 68 7.12 1.00 11.55
N THR A 69 5.96 0.36 11.78
CA THR A 69 5.03 -0.12 10.76
C THR A 69 3.59 0.25 11.13
N CYS A 70 2.69 0.33 10.13
CA CYS A 70 1.26 0.31 10.40
C CYS A 70 0.73 -1.12 10.31
N ILE A 71 -0.06 -1.58 11.29
CA ILE A 71 -0.68 -2.91 11.27
C ILE A 71 -2.18 -2.77 11.49
N SER A 72 -2.94 -3.04 10.42
CA SER A 72 -4.39 -2.82 10.36
C SER A 72 -5.12 -4.16 10.27
N ILE A 73 -6.02 -4.45 11.23
CA ILE A 73 -6.74 -5.73 11.32
C ILE A 73 -8.22 -5.51 11.07
N ASN A 74 -8.82 -6.34 10.24
CA ASN A 74 -10.26 -6.44 9.98
C ASN A 74 -10.91 -5.09 9.57
N GLU A 75 -11.64 -4.44 10.47
CA GLU A 75 -12.31 -3.16 10.22
C GLU A 75 -11.37 -1.95 10.24
N VAL A 76 -10.10 -2.13 10.56
CA VAL A 76 -9.09 -1.06 10.48
C VAL A 76 -8.67 -0.89 9.02
N VAL A 77 -8.90 0.31 8.50
CA VAL A 77 -8.64 0.66 7.10
C VAL A 77 -7.16 0.90 6.85
N CYS A 78 -6.56 1.77 7.68
CA CYS A 78 -5.14 2.13 7.61
C CYS A 78 -4.64 2.71 8.94
N HIS A 79 -3.34 2.93 9.04
CA HIS A 79 -2.64 3.56 10.16
C HIS A 79 -2.91 2.89 11.52
N GLY A 80 -3.21 1.59 11.52
CA GLY A 80 -3.38 0.84 12.77
C GLY A 80 -2.09 0.87 13.58
N ILE A 81 -2.16 1.34 14.85
CA ILE A 81 -0.99 1.39 15.74
C ILE A 81 -0.75 -0.01 16.32
N PRO A 82 0.43 -0.62 16.09
CA PRO A 82 0.83 -1.87 16.71
C PRO A 82 0.85 -1.81 18.25
N SER A 83 0.35 -2.87 18.90
CA SER A 83 0.30 -2.99 20.36
C SER A 83 0.61 -4.41 20.82
N PHE A 84 1.31 -4.56 21.94
CA PHE A 84 1.54 -5.86 22.57
C PHE A 84 0.27 -6.47 23.16
N ASP A 85 -0.77 -5.67 23.42
CA ASP A 85 -2.06 -6.12 23.93
C ASP A 85 -3.02 -6.58 22.82
N LYS A 86 -2.68 -6.35 21.54
CA LYS A 86 -3.51 -6.68 20.40
C LYS A 86 -2.97 -7.91 19.69
N HIS A 87 -3.59 -9.06 19.96
CA HIS A 87 -3.19 -10.36 19.43
C HIS A 87 -4.02 -10.76 18.22
N LEU A 88 -3.37 -11.37 17.24
CA LEU A 88 -4.00 -11.94 16.05
C LEU A 88 -4.84 -13.17 16.42
N LYS A 89 -5.97 -13.32 15.75
CA LYS A 89 -6.89 -14.43 15.91
C LYS A 89 -7.05 -15.19 14.60
N ASN A 90 -7.34 -16.48 14.69
CA ASN A 90 -7.73 -17.26 13.52
C ASN A 90 -8.90 -16.59 12.79
N GLY A 91 -8.77 -16.40 11.49
CA GLY A 91 -9.74 -15.72 10.64
C GLY A 91 -9.52 -14.23 10.45
N ASP A 92 -8.59 -13.61 11.18
CA ASP A 92 -8.24 -12.20 10.94
C ASP A 92 -7.62 -12.00 9.55
N ILE A 93 -7.97 -10.88 8.91
CA ILE A 93 -7.26 -10.33 7.77
C ILE A 93 -6.42 -9.15 8.25
N VAL A 94 -5.15 -9.10 7.88
CA VAL A 94 -4.17 -8.16 8.44
C VAL A 94 -3.42 -7.47 7.30
N ASN A 95 -3.46 -6.14 7.26
CA ASN A 95 -2.55 -5.35 6.46
C ASN A 95 -1.31 -5.02 7.30
N ILE A 96 -0.13 -5.19 6.70
CA ILE A 96 1.13 -4.64 7.21
C ILE A 96 1.66 -3.69 6.16
N ASP A 97 1.92 -2.46 6.58
CA ASP A 97 2.36 -1.35 5.76
C ASP A 97 3.73 -0.88 6.26
N VAL A 98 4.68 -0.85 5.34
CA VAL A 98 6.11 -0.67 5.61
C VAL A 98 6.70 0.37 4.69
N THR A 99 7.23 1.42 5.29
CA THR A 99 8.06 2.41 4.58
C THR A 99 9.46 2.45 5.17
N VAL A 100 10.46 2.38 4.31
CA VAL A 100 11.87 2.51 4.70
C VAL A 100 12.52 3.72 4.03
N ILE A 101 13.58 4.24 4.68
CA ILE A 101 14.46 5.26 4.07
C ILE A 101 15.83 4.62 3.87
N LYS A 102 16.30 4.60 2.62
CA LYS A 102 17.65 4.19 2.22
C LYS A 102 18.31 5.34 1.49
N ASP A 103 19.43 5.83 2.03
CA ASP A 103 20.23 6.92 1.44
C ASP A 103 19.41 8.17 1.05
N GLY A 104 18.38 8.50 1.87
CA GLY A 104 17.48 9.63 1.66
C GLY A 104 16.32 9.38 0.68
N TYR A 105 16.15 8.15 0.19
CA TYR A 105 15.05 7.75 -0.69
C TYR A 105 14.08 6.82 0.05
N PHE A 106 12.78 7.01 -0.21
CA PHE A 106 11.70 6.26 0.44
C PHE A 106 11.26 5.09 -0.44
N GLY A 107 11.09 3.92 0.17
CA GLY A 107 10.43 2.76 -0.41
C GLY A 107 9.21 2.41 0.42
N ASP A 108 8.04 2.33 -0.20
CA ASP A 108 6.73 2.21 0.43
C ASP A 108 5.92 1.07 -0.15
N ASN A 109 5.38 0.20 0.71
CA ASN A 109 4.69 -1.00 0.27
C ASN A 109 3.80 -1.59 1.37
N SER A 110 2.62 -2.09 1.01
CA SER A 110 1.76 -2.83 1.93
C SER A 110 1.20 -4.12 1.35
N LYS A 111 0.91 -5.09 2.22
CA LYS A 111 0.39 -6.42 1.86
C LYS A 111 -0.65 -6.88 2.88
N MET A 112 -1.68 -7.60 2.39
CA MET A 112 -2.61 -8.33 3.23
C MET A 112 -2.13 -9.75 3.52
N TYR A 113 -2.43 -10.20 4.72
CA TYR A 113 -2.24 -11.59 5.18
C TYR A 113 -3.53 -12.11 5.79
N ILE A 114 -3.73 -13.43 5.72
CA ILE A 114 -4.85 -14.13 6.35
C ILE A 114 -4.30 -15.02 7.46
N VAL A 115 -4.80 -14.87 8.68
CA VAL A 115 -4.39 -15.68 9.82
C VAL A 115 -5.23 -16.95 9.85
N GLY A 116 -4.63 -18.08 9.49
CA GLY A 116 -5.35 -19.36 9.43
C GLY A 116 -6.46 -19.36 8.38
N GLU A 117 -7.69 -19.66 8.78
CA GLU A 117 -8.86 -19.73 7.90
C GLU A 117 -9.83 -18.58 8.17
N THR A 118 -10.12 -17.77 7.14
CA THR A 118 -11.09 -16.66 7.23
C THR A 118 -12.40 -17.01 6.51
N ASN A 119 -13.44 -16.23 6.76
CA ASN A 119 -14.72 -16.40 6.08
C ASN A 119 -14.63 -16.04 4.60
N LEU A 120 -15.54 -16.59 3.79
CA LEU A 120 -15.54 -16.41 2.34
C LEU A 120 -15.61 -14.95 1.90
N ARG A 121 -16.35 -14.11 2.63
CA ARG A 121 -16.48 -12.68 2.29
C ARG A 121 -15.16 -11.93 2.48
N SER A 122 -14.44 -12.21 3.58
CA SER A 122 -13.12 -11.61 3.84
C SER A 122 -12.08 -12.09 2.84
N LYS A 123 -12.11 -13.39 2.47
CA LYS A 123 -11.24 -13.94 1.42
C LYS A 123 -11.46 -13.21 0.08
N LYS A 124 -12.71 -13.08 -0.35
CA LYS A 124 -13.07 -12.34 -1.57
C LYS A 124 -12.68 -10.86 -1.50
N LEU A 125 -12.78 -10.23 -0.33
CA LEU A 125 -12.36 -8.85 -0.13
C LEU A 125 -10.84 -8.69 -0.34
N VAL A 126 -10.02 -9.56 0.25
CA VAL A 126 -8.56 -9.55 0.10
C VAL A 126 -8.17 -9.76 -1.37
N GLU A 127 -8.78 -10.75 -2.04
CA GLU A 127 -8.56 -11.01 -3.47
C GLU A 127 -8.96 -9.81 -4.34
N ALA A 128 -10.10 -9.18 -4.03
CA ALA A 128 -10.59 -8.01 -4.76
C ALA A 128 -9.72 -6.77 -4.53
N ALA A 129 -9.19 -6.57 -3.30
CA ALA A 129 -8.29 -5.46 -3.02
C ALA A 129 -6.96 -5.60 -3.78
N GLN A 130 -6.40 -6.81 -3.85
CA GLN A 130 -5.21 -7.08 -4.64
C GLN A 130 -5.46 -6.85 -6.14
N GLU A 131 -6.58 -7.36 -6.69
CA GLU A 131 -6.91 -7.14 -8.09
C GLU A 131 -7.24 -5.67 -8.40
N ALA A 132 -7.84 -4.93 -7.46
CA ALA A 132 -8.08 -3.50 -7.61
C ALA A 132 -6.76 -2.72 -7.78
N LEU A 133 -5.72 -3.06 -6.98
CA LEU A 133 -4.38 -2.54 -7.17
C LEU A 133 -3.84 -2.87 -8.57
N TYR A 134 -3.94 -4.13 -9.00
CA TYR A 134 -3.43 -4.58 -10.31
C TYR A 134 -4.16 -3.93 -11.49
N VAL A 135 -5.47 -3.68 -11.36
CA VAL A 135 -6.25 -2.89 -12.32
C VAL A 135 -5.71 -1.47 -12.41
N GLY A 136 -5.41 -0.85 -11.26
CA GLY A 136 -4.78 0.46 -11.20
C GLY A 136 -3.43 0.48 -11.94
N LEU A 137 -2.55 -0.49 -11.64
CA LEU A 137 -1.23 -0.63 -12.26
C LEU A 137 -1.32 -0.80 -13.79
N ARG A 138 -2.24 -1.65 -14.28
CA ARG A 138 -2.44 -1.87 -15.72
C ARG A 138 -2.98 -0.63 -16.44
N THR A 139 -3.54 0.32 -15.72
CA THR A 139 -4.03 1.57 -16.31
C THR A 139 -2.90 2.57 -16.55
N VAL A 140 -1.79 2.47 -15.80
CA VAL A 140 -0.70 3.47 -15.87
C VAL A 140 0.01 3.43 -17.21
N LYS A 141 -0.03 4.54 -17.94
CA LYS A 141 0.83 4.82 -19.09
C LYS A 141 1.02 6.32 -19.30
N PRO A 142 2.12 6.75 -19.92
CA PRO A 142 2.32 8.18 -20.20
C PRO A 142 1.20 8.73 -21.09
N GLY A 143 0.84 9.98 -20.85
CA GLY A 143 -0.18 10.69 -21.61
C GLY A 143 -1.61 10.53 -21.10
N ILE A 144 -1.93 9.54 -20.25
CA ILE A 144 -3.25 9.49 -19.62
C ILE A 144 -3.35 10.45 -18.44
N ARG A 145 -4.56 10.74 -18.02
CA ARG A 145 -4.81 11.50 -16.80
C ARG A 145 -4.76 10.58 -15.58
N LEU A 146 -4.22 11.06 -14.48
CA LEU A 146 -4.06 10.32 -13.23
C LEU A 146 -5.39 9.79 -12.69
N ASN A 147 -6.49 10.54 -12.84
CA ASN A 147 -7.84 10.14 -12.40
C ASN A 147 -8.41 8.92 -13.16
N GLU A 148 -7.83 8.52 -14.30
CA GLU A 148 -8.22 7.27 -14.97
C GLU A 148 -7.84 6.02 -14.17
N ILE A 149 -6.77 6.10 -13.34
CA ILE A 149 -6.42 5.05 -12.39
C ILE A 149 -7.57 4.85 -11.39
N GLY A 150 -8.01 5.94 -10.76
CA GLY A 150 -9.12 5.91 -9.82
C GLY A 150 -10.43 5.44 -10.47
N ARG A 151 -10.69 5.85 -11.72
CA ARG A 151 -11.86 5.38 -12.49
C ARG A 151 -11.85 3.86 -12.66
N ALA A 152 -10.70 3.30 -13.05
CA ALA A 152 -10.54 1.86 -13.29
C ALA A 152 -10.68 1.06 -11.98
N VAL A 153 -10.01 1.50 -10.91
CA VAL A 153 -10.07 0.91 -9.57
C VAL A 153 -11.51 0.90 -9.06
N GLN A 154 -12.19 2.06 -9.08
CA GLN A 154 -13.56 2.17 -8.60
C GLN A 154 -14.52 1.28 -9.39
N LYS A 155 -14.44 1.30 -10.72
CA LYS A 155 -15.31 0.48 -11.59
C LYS A 155 -15.16 -1.00 -11.27
N TYR A 156 -13.92 -1.48 -11.12
CA TYR A 156 -13.65 -2.87 -10.75
C TYR A 156 -14.21 -3.18 -9.36
N THR A 157 -13.86 -2.39 -8.35
CA THR A 157 -14.25 -2.62 -6.96
C THR A 157 -15.77 -2.67 -6.78
N GLU A 158 -16.49 -1.72 -7.38
CA GLU A 158 -17.96 -1.67 -7.32
C GLU A 158 -18.61 -2.86 -8.06
N SER A 159 -17.99 -3.37 -9.13
CA SER A 159 -18.43 -4.60 -9.81
C SER A 159 -18.32 -5.85 -8.93
N GLN A 160 -17.43 -5.85 -7.95
CA GLN A 160 -17.26 -6.91 -6.95
C GLN A 160 -18.16 -6.70 -5.71
N THR A 161 -19.07 -5.71 -5.74
CA THR A 161 -19.98 -5.35 -4.62
C THR A 161 -19.26 -4.83 -3.36
N PHE A 162 -18.07 -4.26 -3.53
CA PHE A 162 -17.28 -3.60 -2.51
C PHE A 162 -17.23 -2.09 -2.75
N SER A 163 -16.70 -1.32 -1.79
CA SER A 163 -16.59 0.13 -1.93
C SER A 163 -15.17 0.64 -1.71
N VAL A 164 -14.82 1.71 -2.43
CA VAL A 164 -13.51 2.36 -2.32
C VAL A 164 -13.58 3.48 -1.28
N VAL A 165 -12.62 3.51 -0.36
CA VAL A 165 -12.43 4.60 0.60
C VAL A 165 -12.04 5.88 -0.16
N ARG A 166 -12.51 7.05 0.30
CA ARG A 166 -12.31 8.34 -0.38
C ARG A 166 -11.51 9.34 0.39
N GLU A 167 -11.34 9.15 1.69
CA GLU A 167 -10.67 10.06 2.61
C GLU A 167 -9.14 9.90 2.60
N TYR A 168 -8.64 8.80 2.01
CA TYR A 168 -7.24 8.47 1.88
C TYR A 168 -6.90 8.14 0.43
N CYS A 169 -5.66 8.36 0.04
CA CYS A 169 -5.21 8.21 -1.34
C CYS A 169 -3.74 7.83 -1.41
N GLY A 170 -3.29 7.36 -2.55
CA GLY A 170 -1.89 7.26 -2.87
C GLY A 170 -1.25 8.63 -3.06
N HIS A 171 0.05 8.67 -3.12
CA HIS A 171 0.80 9.92 -3.11
C HIS A 171 2.09 9.84 -3.92
N GLY A 172 2.57 10.99 -4.38
CA GLY A 172 3.92 11.10 -4.88
C GLY A 172 4.93 10.81 -3.77
N ILE A 173 6.04 10.16 -4.14
CA ILE A 173 7.08 9.73 -3.20
C ILE A 173 8.47 9.84 -3.83
N GLY A 174 9.51 9.85 -3.02
CA GLY A 174 10.88 9.90 -3.53
C GLY A 174 11.88 10.25 -2.45
N THR A 175 12.32 11.51 -2.36
CA THR A 175 13.12 12.05 -1.26
C THR A 175 12.27 12.67 -0.15
N LYS A 176 10.95 12.60 -0.29
CA LYS A 176 9.95 12.92 0.72
C LYS A 176 8.98 11.77 0.81
N PHE A 177 8.45 11.50 1.99
CA PHE A 177 7.48 10.43 2.21
C PHE A 177 6.20 10.71 1.41
N HIS A 178 5.55 11.83 1.67
CA HIS A 178 4.34 12.25 0.95
C HIS A 178 4.58 13.55 0.19
N CYS A 179 4.26 13.55 -1.09
CA CYS A 179 4.27 14.74 -1.93
C CYS A 179 3.22 14.62 -3.06
N GLU A 180 3.10 15.64 -3.88
CA GLU A 180 2.25 15.57 -5.08
C GLU A 180 2.80 14.53 -6.09
N PRO A 181 1.88 13.86 -6.84
CA PRO A 181 0.45 14.07 -6.87
C PRO A 181 -0.30 13.26 -5.80
N GLN A 182 -1.52 13.67 -5.43
CA GLN A 182 -2.49 12.79 -4.79
C GLN A 182 -3.05 11.81 -5.82
N VAL A 183 -3.04 10.51 -5.49
CA VAL A 183 -3.51 9.42 -6.36
C VAL A 183 -4.83 8.88 -5.81
N LEU A 184 -5.94 9.44 -6.26
CA LEU A 184 -7.27 8.99 -5.84
C LEU A 184 -7.58 7.62 -6.45
N HIS A 185 -8.18 6.74 -5.64
CA HIS A 185 -8.60 5.39 -6.07
C HIS A 185 -10.07 5.34 -6.52
N TYR A 186 -10.69 6.50 -6.68
CA TYR A 186 -12.03 6.70 -7.23
C TYR A 186 -11.99 7.81 -8.27
N TYR A 187 -13.01 7.86 -9.12
CA TYR A 187 -13.08 8.90 -10.14
C TYR A 187 -13.45 10.26 -9.53
N ALA A 188 -12.61 11.24 -9.76
CA ALA A 188 -12.88 12.65 -9.52
C ALA A 188 -12.66 13.42 -10.84
N ASP A 189 -13.61 14.26 -11.20
CA ASP A 189 -13.53 15.10 -12.41
C ASP A 189 -12.83 16.42 -12.07
N ASP A 190 -11.55 16.31 -11.72
CA ASP A 190 -10.69 17.43 -11.32
C ASP A 190 -9.72 17.88 -12.43
N GLY A 191 -9.93 17.37 -13.66
CA GLY A 191 -9.05 17.59 -14.80
C GLY A 191 -7.78 16.74 -14.77
N GLY A 192 -7.40 16.17 -13.62
CA GLY A 192 -6.30 15.22 -13.40
C GLY A 192 -4.94 15.63 -13.99
N VAL A 193 -3.88 15.20 -13.33
CA VAL A 193 -2.50 15.37 -13.84
C VAL A 193 -2.27 14.41 -15.01
N VAL A 194 -1.63 14.88 -16.07
CA VAL A 194 -1.20 14.01 -17.19
C VAL A 194 0.10 13.31 -16.79
N LEU A 195 0.10 11.97 -16.83
CA LEU A 195 1.24 11.14 -16.47
C LEU A 195 2.39 11.33 -17.45
N LYS A 196 3.60 11.46 -16.91
CA LYS A 196 4.86 11.61 -17.67
C LYS A 196 5.89 10.60 -17.19
N PRO A 197 6.74 10.07 -18.07
CA PRO A 197 7.87 9.24 -17.66
C PRO A 197 8.72 9.93 -16.59
N GLY A 198 9.15 9.16 -15.58
CA GLY A 198 9.88 9.65 -14.42
C GLY A 198 9.03 10.10 -13.25
N MET A 199 7.70 10.16 -13.37
CA MET A 199 6.82 10.34 -12.21
C MET A 199 6.85 9.09 -11.33
N VAL A 200 6.97 9.29 -10.00
CA VAL A 200 6.99 8.22 -8.99
C VAL A 200 5.89 8.48 -7.98
N PHE A 201 5.06 7.48 -7.73
CA PHE A 201 3.95 7.57 -6.77
C PHE A 201 3.49 6.18 -6.30
N THR A 202 2.65 6.14 -5.26
CA THR A 202 2.01 4.92 -4.77
C THR A 202 0.63 4.71 -5.38
N ILE A 203 0.23 3.47 -5.55
CA ILE A 203 -1.15 3.04 -5.79
C ILE A 203 -1.50 2.08 -4.66
N GLU A 204 -2.51 2.45 -3.85
CA GLU A 204 -2.80 1.81 -2.56
C GLU A 204 -4.31 1.79 -2.25
N PRO A 205 -5.13 1.19 -3.10
CA PRO A 205 -6.58 1.23 -2.92
C PRO A 205 -7.02 0.55 -1.62
N MET A 206 -7.74 1.30 -0.78
CA MET A 206 -8.39 0.79 0.43
C MET A 206 -9.81 0.41 0.09
N ILE A 207 -10.13 -0.88 0.24
CA ILE A 207 -11.41 -1.48 -0.17
C ILE A 207 -12.17 -1.98 1.05
N ASN A 208 -13.42 -1.51 1.21
CA ASN A 208 -14.30 -1.90 2.30
C ASN A 208 -15.32 -2.95 1.84
N ALA A 209 -15.56 -3.96 2.69
CA ALA A 209 -16.61 -4.96 2.46
C ALA A 209 -18.04 -4.41 2.57
N GLY A 210 -18.19 -3.24 3.19
CA GLY A 210 -19.46 -2.53 3.37
C GLY A 210 -19.44 -1.16 2.70
N LYS A 211 -19.79 -0.13 3.48
CA LYS A 211 -19.85 1.25 3.01
C LYS A 211 -18.48 1.90 2.98
N LYS A 212 -18.31 2.93 2.15
CA LYS A 212 -17.03 3.63 1.94
C LYS A 212 -16.62 4.54 3.12
N GLU A 213 -17.56 4.95 3.95
CA GLU A 213 -17.34 5.94 5.01
C GLU A 213 -16.44 5.36 6.10
N VAL A 214 -15.48 6.16 6.54
CA VAL A 214 -14.52 5.83 7.59
C VAL A 214 -14.58 6.82 8.75
N ARG A 215 -13.89 6.52 9.84
CA ARG A 215 -13.73 7.42 10.98
C ARG A 215 -12.32 7.32 11.54
N LEU A 216 -11.75 8.45 11.88
CA LEU A 216 -10.53 8.56 12.65
C LEU A 216 -10.84 8.26 14.13
N MET A 217 -9.98 7.46 14.76
CA MET A 217 -10.12 7.10 16.18
C MET A 217 -9.46 8.13 17.09
N GLY A 218 -9.74 8.02 18.40
CA GLY A 218 -9.24 8.97 19.39
C GLY A 218 -7.72 8.97 19.62
N ASP A 219 -7.00 7.98 19.06
CA ASP A 219 -5.53 7.94 19.07
C ASP A 219 -4.89 8.88 18.03
N GLY A 220 -5.72 9.52 17.19
CA GLY A 220 -5.28 10.46 16.16
C GLY A 220 -4.71 9.83 14.88
N TRP A 221 -4.66 8.48 14.79
CA TRP A 221 -4.06 7.74 13.66
C TRP A 221 -4.95 6.65 13.10
N THR A 222 -5.41 5.73 13.95
CA THR A 222 -6.17 4.55 13.51
C THR A 222 -7.45 4.97 12.81
N VAL A 223 -7.61 4.50 11.57
CA VAL A 223 -8.81 4.72 10.76
C VAL A 223 -9.61 3.42 10.69
N LYS A 224 -10.91 3.49 10.97
CA LYS A 224 -11.81 2.33 10.91
C LYS A 224 -12.98 2.58 9.96
N THR A 225 -13.52 1.52 9.38
CA THR A 225 -14.81 1.58 8.69
C THR A 225 -15.90 2.03 9.64
N LYS A 226 -16.79 2.92 9.19
CA LYS A 226 -17.85 3.47 10.02
C LYS A 226 -18.92 2.44 10.37
N ASP A 227 -19.15 1.48 9.48
CA ASP A 227 -20.11 0.38 9.62
C ASP A 227 -19.53 -0.90 10.23
N ARG A 228 -18.23 -0.88 10.61
CA ARG A 228 -17.47 -2.01 11.16
C ARG A 228 -17.29 -3.18 10.19
N SER A 229 -17.49 -2.99 8.90
CA SER A 229 -17.15 -3.97 7.89
C SER A 229 -15.64 -4.11 7.75
N HIS A 230 -15.15 -5.26 7.28
CA HIS A 230 -13.72 -5.44 7.04
C HIS A 230 -13.24 -4.53 5.91
N SER A 231 -11.96 -4.14 5.99
CA SER A 231 -11.24 -3.40 4.97
C SER A 231 -9.98 -4.15 4.56
N ALA A 232 -9.56 -4.03 3.31
CA ALA A 232 -8.32 -4.60 2.81
C ALA A 232 -7.60 -3.58 1.92
N GLN A 233 -6.26 -3.58 1.99
CA GLN A 233 -5.39 -2.71 1.23
C GLN A 233 -4.17 -3.48 0.73
N PHE A 234 -3.80 -3.26 -0.51
CA PHE A 234 -2.48 -3.57 -1.05
C PHE A 234 -1.90 -2.32 -1.68
N GLU A 235 -0.59 -2.22 -1.67
CA GLU A 235 0.10 -1.06 -2.19
C GLU A 235 1.33 -1.44 -2.98
N HIS A 236 1.59 -0.66 -4.02
CA HIS A 236 2.86 -0.61 -4.71
C HIS A 236 3.30 0.81 -5.02
N GLN A 237 4.61 1.04 -4.85
CA GLN A 237 5.30 2.20 -5.39
C GLN A 237 5.74 1.90 -6.82
N ILE A 238 5.47 2.85 -7.73
CA ILE A 238 5.75 2.70 -9.15
C ILE A 238 6.53 3.89 -9.71
N VAL A 239 7.19 3.66 -10.84
CA VAL A 239 7.66 4.75 -11.72
C VAL A 239 6.97 4.63 -13.08
N VAL A 240 6.49 5.75 -13.62
CA VAL A 240 5.96 5.82 -14.98
C VAL A 240 7.12 5.71 -15.97
N THR A 241 7.04 4.74 -16.89
CA THR A 241 8.02 4.51 -17.94
C THR A 241 7.57 5.11 -19.30
N LYS A 242 8.33 4.94 -20.33
CA LYS A 242 7.95 5.41 -21.69
C LYS A 242 6.70 4.71 -22.24
N ASN A 243 6.41 3.46 -21.81
CA ASN A 243 5.36 2.62 -22.38
C ASN A 243 4.37 2.06 -21.34
N GLY A 244 4.46 2.48 -20.07
CA GLY A 244 3.62 1.97 -19.00
C GLY A 244 4.18 2.35 -17.63
N CYS A 245 4.39 1.37 -16.75
CA CYS A 245 5.07 1.61 -15.47
C CYS A 245 5.99 0.46 -15.09
N GLU A 246 6.94 0.74 -14.19
CA GLU A 246 7.68 -0.27 -13.46
C GLU A 246 7.14 -0.31 -12.03
N VAL A 247 6.80 -1.51 -11.57
CA VAL A 247 6.38 -1.76 -10.18
C VAL A 247 7.64 -2.02 -9.37
N MET A 248 8.11 -1.00 -8.63
CA MET A 248 9.39 -1.05 -7.94
C MET A 248 9.36 -1.92 -6.68
N THR A 249 8.19 -2.07 -6.06
CA THR A 249 7.99 -2.86 -4.84
C THR A 249 7.40 -4.24 -5.09
N ILE A 250 7.39 -4.74 -6.34
CA ILE A 250 6.86 -6.07 -6.67
C ILE A 250 7.66 -7.18 -5.98
N ARG A 251 6.97 -8.16 -5.45
CA ARG A 251 7.52 -9.36 -4.80
C ARG A 251 7.56 -10.54 -5.76
N ASP A 252 8.47 -11.49 -5.52
CA ASP A 252 8.64 -12.65 -6.41
C ASP A 252 7.40 -13.55 -6.46
N GLU A 253 6.65 -13.66 -5.37
CA GLU A 253 5.38 -14.38 -5.32
C GLU A 253 4.35 -13.82 -6.30
N GLU A 254 4.25 -12.51 -6.43
CA GLU A 254 3.32 -11.84 -7.35
C GLU A 254 3.70 -12.06 -8.82
N ILE A 255 5.01 -12.12 -9.10
CA ILE A 255 5.51 -12.47 -10.45
C ILE A 255 5.18 -13.93 -10.74
N ALA A 256 5.36 -14.83 -9.79
CA ALA A 256 5.07 -16.25 -9.94
C ALA A 256 3.57 -16.55 -10.16
N GLU A 257 2.67 -15.74 -9.57
CA GLU A 257 1.23 -15.80 -9.85
C GLU A 257 0.88 -15.43 -11.30
N GLY A 258 1.76 -14.73 -12.01
CA GLY A 258 1.56 -14.34 -13.40
C GLY A 258 0.51 -13.27 -13.66
N ARG A 259 -0.02 -12.63 -12.61
CA ARG A 259 -1.08 -11.61 -12.71
C ARG A 259 -0.55 -10.22 -13.05
N ILE A 260 0.68 -9.93 -12.60
CA ILE A 260 1.43 -8.70 -12.91
C ILE A 260 2.90 -9.02 -13.21
N GLN A 261 3.58 -8.07 -13.78
CA GLN A 261 5.01 -8.12 -14.10
C GLN A 261 5.71 -6.88 -13.52
N ARG A 262 7.01 -6.99 -13.30
CA ARG A 262 7.81 -5.85 -12.82
C ARG A 262 7.71 -4.65 -13.77
N VAL A 263 7.76 -4.89 -15.06
CA VAL A 263 7.57 -3.86 -16.09
C VAL A 263 6.24 -4.12 -16.79
N MET A 264 5.29 -3.22 -16.59
CA MET A 264 3.98 -3.23 -17.21
C MET A 264 4.05 -2.39 -18.49
N VAL A 265 3.87 -3.02 -19.63
CA VAL A 265 3.79 -2.35 -20.93
C VAL A 265 2.33 -2.29 -21.35
N ASN A 266 1.77 -1.09 -21.42
CA ASN A 266 0.38 -0.85 -21.82
C ASN A 266 0.37 -0.30 -23.24
N VAL A 267 -0.04 -1.15 -24.18
CA VAL A 267 -0.17 -0.82 -25.63
C VAL A 267 -1.42 0.03 -25.88
#